data_0e6493b66b5fad0351993130f1bf0ec0
#
_entry.id   0e6493b66b5fad0351993130f1bf0ec0
#
_cell.length_a   1.000
_cell.length_b   1.000
_cell.length_c   1.000
_cell.angle_alpha   90.00
_cell.angle_beta   90.00
_cell.angle_gamma   90.00
#
_symmetry.space_group_name_H-M   'P 1'
#
loop_
_entity.id
_entity.type
_entity.pdbx_description
1 polymer ?
#
loop_
_entity_poly.entity_id
_entity_poly.type
_entity_poly.pdbx_seq_one_letter_code
_entity_poly.pdbx_strand_id
1 'polypeptide(L)'
;MSETLRSALEERAVAAVREGRDELVALASDLVAFDTTARNVGDPAREEAELQDYLRKRLAQLGAEVDVWEPEPTGTGNRVVPDGLDFSGRPQLAARLRGAGGGRSLLLNGHIDAVSYEPLDRWASHPLRPEVRGGQLYGRGSCDMKGGIAGMLFALETVTRLGAKLAGDVVFCTNTDEESSGAGSYACAGRGVRADAGRCAEPTGFDVWVACRGGVNPVVRSLGRTGHA
;
A
#
# COMPACT_ATOMS: atom_id res chain seq x y z
N MET A 1 9.98 8.40 -32.00
CA MET A 1 9.09 7.70 -31.05
C MET A 1 7.67 7.86 -31.58
N SER A 2 7.02 6.78 -32.00
CA SER A 2 5.65 6.79 -32.50
C SER A 2 4.72 7.20 -31.34
N GLU A 3 4.01 8.32 -31.45
CA GLU A 3 2.84 8.60 -30.63
C GLU A 3 1.84 7.48 -30.90
N THR A 4 1.74 6.56 -29.97
CA THR A 4 0.69 5.54 -29.99
C THR A 4 -0.63 6.30 -29.82
N LEU A 5 -1.47 6.30 -30.85
CA LEU A 5 -2.81 6.89 -30.79
C LEU A 5 -3.55 6.28 -29.61
N ARG A 6 -3.81 7.08 -28.59
CA ARG A 6 -4.65 6.67 -27.44
C ARG A 6 -6.07 6.45 -27.93
N SER A 7 -6.74 5.44 -27.38
CA SER A 7 -8.17 5.26 -27.63
C SER A 7 -8.96 6.42 -27.00
N ALA A 8 -10.15 6.72 -27.51
CA ALA A 8 -11.02 7.74 -26.94
C ALA A 8 -11.34 7.50 -25.45
N LEU A 9 -11.36 6.24 -25.01
CA LEU A 9 -11.54 5.89 -23.59
C LEU A 9 -10.31 6.25 -22.75
N GLU A 10 -9.10 6.00 -23.26
CA GLU A 10 -7.85 6.37 -22.58
C GLU A 10 -7.72 7.88 -22.43
N GLU A 11 -8.08 8.65 -23.47
CA GLU A 11 -8.10 10.11 -23.40
C GLU A 11 -9.08 10.61 -22.32
N ARG A 12 -10.30 10.05 -22.31
CA ARG A 12 -11.30 10.37 -21.29
C ARG A 12 -10.84 10.00 -19.88
N ALA A 13 -10.17 8.85 -19.72
CA ALA A 13 -9.64 8.44 -18.42
C ALA A 13 -8.55 9.39 -17.91
N VAL A 14 -7.63 9.81 -18.79
CA VAL A 14 -6.60 10.80 -18.44
C VAL A 14 -7.20 12.16 -18.08
N ALA A 15 -8.23 12.61 -18.84
CA ALA A 15 -8.93 13.86 -18.54
C ALA A 15 -9.63 13.77 -17.16
N ALA A 16 -10.38 12.68 -16.91
CA ALA A 16 -11.10 12.48 -15.65
C ALA A 16 -10.17 12.40 -14.43
N VAL A 17 -8.98 11.78 -14.58
CA VAL A 17 -7.96 11.77 -13.50
C VAL A 17 -7.42 13.17 -13.23
N ARG A 18 -7.23 14.00 -14.26
CA ARG A 18 -6.76 15.38 -14.08
C ARG A 18 -7.81 16.27 -13.43
N GLU A 19 -9.06 16.13 -13.84
CA GLU A 19 -10.21 16.87 -13.30
C GLU A 19 -10.51 16.46 -11.86
N GLY A 20 -10.33 15.17 -11.52
CA GLY A 20 -10.57 14.63 -10.18
C GLY A 20 -9.40 14.79 -9.20
N ARG A 21 -8.49 15.75 -9.42
CA ARG A 21 -7.33 15.97 -8.54
C ARG A 21 -7.72 16.16 -7.07
N ASP A 22 -8.75 16.92 -6.80
CA ASP A 22 -9.17 17.21 -5.43
C ASP A 22 -9.75 15.96 -4.75
N GLU A 23 -10.46 15.10 -5.49
CA GLU A 23 -10.92 13.79 -5.00
C GLU A 23 -9.72 12.88 -4.66
N LEU A 24 -8.69 12.85 -5.51
CA LEU A 24 -7.48 12.07 -5.25
C LEU A 24 -6.75 12.58 -4.01
N VAL A 25 -6.62 13.91 -3.85
CA VAL A 25 -5.98 14.51 -2.67
C VAL A 25 -6.78 14.21 -1.40
N ALA A 26 -8.11 14.27 -1.47
CA ALA A 26 -8.97 13.89 -0.35
C ALA A 26 -8.78 12.41 0.03
N LEU A 27 -8.81 11.51 -0.97
CA LEU A 27 -8.56 10.08 -0.75
C LEU A 27 -7.18 9.83 -0.10
N ALA A 28 -6.12 10.46 -0.63
CA ALA A 28 -4.78 10.33 -0.06
C ALA A 28 -4.72 10.86 1.38
N SER A 29 -5.41 11.96 1.66
CA SER A 29 -5.52 12.54 3.00
C SER A 29 -6.25 11.61 3.97
N ASP A 30 -7.36 10.99 3.54
CA ASP A 30 -8.09 10.01 4.34
C ASP A 30 -7.18 8.84 4.74
N LEU A 31 -6.40 8.29 3.77
CA LEU A 31 -5.49 7.17 4.06
C LEU A 31 -4.37 7.56 5.01
N VAL A 32 -3.82 8.75 4.86
CA VAL A 32 -2.72 9.28 5.71
C VAL A 32 -3.19 9.52 7.14
N ALA A 33 -4.47 9.84 7.35
CA ALA A 33 -5.02 10.11 8.67
C ALA A 33 -5.05 8.89 9.61
N PHE A 34 -5.06 7.66 9.08
CA PHE A 34 -4.97 6.45 9.91
C PHE A 34 -3.55 6.26 10.45
N ASP A 35 -3.42 6.02 11.75
CA ASP A 35 -2.14 5.66 12.38
C ASP A 35 -1.84 4.17 12.16
N THR A 36 -1.11 3.88 11.12
CA THR A 36 -0.60 2.54 10.81
C THR A 36 0.93 2.50 10.88
N THR A 37 1.50 3.20 11.83
CA THR A 37 2.96 3.27 12.00
C THR A 37 3.53 1.91 12.37
N ALA A 38 4.53 1.44 11.63
CA ALA A 38 5.27 0.20 11.88
C ALA A 38 5.87 0.15 13.28
N ARG A 39 6.01 -1.06 13.83
CA ARG A 39 6.34 -1.30 15.22
C ARG A 39 7.31 -2.44 15.40
N ASN A 40 7.76 -2.57 16.64
CA ASN A 40 8.51 -3.75 17.06
C ASN A 40 7.60 -4.98 17.18
N VAL A 41 8.20 -6.15 17.10
CA VAL A 41 7.51 -7.41 17.43
C VAL A 41 6.96 -7.35 18.86
N GLY A 42 5.70 -7.71 19.02
CA GLY A 42 4.98 -7.69 20.30
C GLY A 42 4.24 -6.40 20.63
N ASP A 43 4.41 -5.33 19.83
CA ASP A 43 3.58 -4.13 19.99
C ASP A 43 2.15 -4.41 19.49
N PRO A 44 1.09 -3.82 20.12
CA PRO A 44 -0.29 -4.01 19.66
C PRO A 44 -0.51 -3.34 18.29
N ALA A 45 -1.46 -3.83 17.52
CA ALA A 45 -1.95 -3.16 16.31
C ALA A 45 -2.45 -1.74 16.62
N ARG A 46 -2.51 -0.87 15.60
CA ARG A 46 -3.10 0.47 15.70
C ARG A 46 -4.40 0.53 14.89
N GLU A 47 -4.38 1.25 13.78
CA GLU A 47 -5.57 1.46 12.92
C GLU A 47 -5.43 0.72 11.58
N GLU A 48 -4.64 -0.37 11.56
CA GLU A 48 -4.46 -1.19 10.35
C GLU A 48 -5.77 -1.85 9.93
N ALA A 49 -6.55 -2.35 10.89
CA ALA A 49 -7.84 -2.98 10.62
C ALA A 49 -8.87 -1.97 10.09
N GLU A 50 -8.90 -0.77 10.67
CA GLU A 50 -9.80 0.31 10.26
C GLU A 50 -9.46 0.80 8.85
N LEU A 51 -8.17 0.96 8.53
CA LEU A 51 -7.74 1.35 7.19
C LEU A 51 -8.08 0.27 6.16
N GLN A 52 -7.86 -1.01 6.48
CA GLN A 52 -8.25 -2.11 5.59
C GLN A 52 -9.77 -2.18 5.40
N ASP A 53 -10.57 -1.90 6.44
CA ASP A 53 -12.03 -1.83 6.31
C ASP A 53 -12.48 -0.63 5.44
N TYR A 54 -11.80 0.51 5.55
CA TYR A 54 -12.02 1.66 4.67
C TYR A 54 -11.79 1.27 3.20
N LEU A 55 -10.65 0.63 2.90
CA LEU A 55 -10.30 0.18 1.54
C LEU A 55 -11.28 -0.91 1.05
N ARG A 56 -11.62 -1.87 1.92
CA ARG A 56 -12.61 -2.92 1.64
C ARG A 56 -13.94 -2.33 1.16
N LYS A 57 -14.46 -1.33 1.88
CA LYS A 57 -15.73 -0.68 1.53
C LYS A 57 -15.68 -0.04 0.16
N ARG A 58 -14.60 0.69 -0.15
CA ARG A 58 -14.42 1.34 -1.45
C ARG A 58 -14.30 0.33 -2.59
N LEU A 59 -13.50 -0.71 -2.42
CA LEU A 59 -13.31 -1.76 -3.42
C LEU A 59 -14.60 -2.57 -3.65
N ALA A 60 -15.37 -2.87 -2.59
CA ALA A 60 -16.66 -3.52 -2.71
C ALA A 60 -17.69 -2.67 -3.50
N GLN A 61 -17.64 -1.33 -3.39
CA GLN A 61 -18.48 -0.43 -4.18
C GLN A 61 -18.18 -0.50 -5.69
N LEU A 62 -16.98 -0.92 -6.07
CA LEU A 62 -16.61 -1.17 -7.47
C LEU A 62 -17.10 -2.53 -7.98
N GLY A 63 -17.71 -3.35 -7.12
CA GLY A 63 -18.13 -4.72 -7.43
C GLY A 63 -16.99 -5.74 -7.31
N ALA A 64 -15.89 -5.42 -6.61
CA ALA A 64 -14.83 -6.36 -6.38
C ALA A 64 -15.20 -7.41 -5.32
N GLU A 65 -14.74 -8.65 -5.52
CA GLU A 65 -14.73 -9.70 -4.51
C GLU A 65 -13.60 -9.41 -3.54
N VAL A 66 -13.89 -9.13 -2.26
CA VAL A 66 -12.89 -8.71 -1.28
C VAL A 66 -12.67 -9.81 -0.23
N ASP A 67 -11.41 -10.20 -0.06
CA ASP A 67 -10.90 -11.07 0.99
C ASP A 67 -10.06 -10.23 1.97
N VAL A 68 -10.42 -10.25 3.25
CA VAL A 68 -9.68 -9.60 4.34
C VAL A 68 -9.38 -10.66 5.37
N TRP A 69 -8.12 -10.85 5.71
CA TRP A 69 -7.71 -11.92 6.63
C TRP A 69 -6.51 -11.52 7.48
N GLU A 70 -6.44 -12.06 8.66
CA GLU A 70 -5.25 -12.03 9.49
C GLU A 70 -4.42 -13.28 9.19
N PRO A 71 -3.14 -13.13 8.78
CA PRO A 71 -2.27 -14.28 8.59
C PRO A 71 -2.04 -15.02 9.90
N GLU A 72 -2.05 -16.35 9.85
CA GLU A 72 -1.62 -17.16 10.99
C GLU A 72 -0.16 -16.86 11.33
N PRO A 73 0.19 -16.82 12.62
CA PRO A 73 1.58 -16.68 13.04
C PRO A 73 2.41 -17.81 12.42
N THR A 74 3.45 -17.45 11.69
CA THR A 74 4.35 -18.46 11.12
C THR A 74 5.20 -19.07 12.24
N GLY A 75 5.34 -20.39 12.21
CA GLY A 75 6.19 -21.11 13.15
C GLY A 75 7.65 -20.61 13.08
N THR A 76 8.40 -20.90 14.14
CA THR A 76 9.83 -20.57 14.27
C THR A 76 10.65 -21.12 13.10
N GLY A 77 11.62 -20.34 12.64
CA GLY A 77 12.56 -20.74 11.58
C GLY A 77 12.18 -20.29 10.17
N ASN A 78 11.15 -19.49 9.99
CA ASN A 78 10.92 -18.80 8.73
C ASN A 78 11.96 -17.67 8.57
N ARG A 79 12.64 -17.62 7.43
CA ARG A 79 13.70 -16.62 7.19
C ARG A 79 13.16 -15.24 6.84
N VAL A 80 11.88 -15.13 6.47
CA VAL A 80 11.23 -13.90 6.02
C VAL A 80 10.45 -13.29 7.16
N VAL A 81 9.77 -14.11 7.95
CA VAL A 81 8.89 -13.64 9.04
C VAL A 81 9.62 -13.76 10.37
N PRO A 82 9.79 -12.67 11.12
CA PRO A 82 10.42 -12.70 12.44
C PRO A 82 9.67 -13.62 13.42
N ASP A 83 10.44 -14.32 14.25
CA ASP A 83 9.86 -15.14 15.32
C ASP A 83 9.02 -14.25 16.27
N GLY A 84 7.80 -14.69 16.57
CA GLY A 84 6.90 -13.98 17.46
C GLY A 84 6.13 -12.82 16.82
N LEU A 85 6.22 -12.64 15.49
CA LEU A 85 5.36 -11.70 14.79
C LEU A 85 3.90 -12.18 14.83
N ASP A 86 3.04 -11.32 15.36
CA ASP A 86 1.60 -11.52 15.46
C ASP A 86 0.86 -10.57 14.53
N PHE A 87 -0.06 -11.10 13.75
CA PHE A 87 -0.91 -10.31 12.85
C PHE A 87 -2.27 -9.97 13.44
N SER A 88 -2.52 -10.23 14.71
CA SER A 88 -3.77 -9.84 15.39
C SER A 88 -4.03 -8.34 15.26
N GLY A 89 -5.18 -7.96 14.68
CA GLY A 89 -5.53 -6.60 14.35
C GLY A 89 -4.77 -5.99 13.15
N ARG A 90 -3.99 -6.80 12.42
CA ARG A 90 -3.21 -6.39 11.24
C ARG A 90 -3.60 -7.19 10.00
N PRO A 91 -4.84 -7.07 9.53
CA PRO A 91 -5.31 -7.84 8.40
C PRO A 91 -4.63 -7.42 7.09
N GLN A 92 -4.49 -8.39 6.20
CA GLN A 92 -4.18 -8.17 4.79
C GLN A 92 -5.48 -8.05 4.01
N LEU A 93 -5.43 -7.42 2.84
CA LEU A 93 -6.57 -7.30 1.95
C LEU A 93 -6.18 -7.68 0.53
N ALA A 94 -7.03 -8.49 -0.11
CA ALA A 94 -7.00 -8.72 -1.55
C ALA A 94 -8.40 -8.57 -2.13
N ALA A 95 -8.55 -7.75 -3.15
CA ALA A 95 -9.81 -7.52 -3.85
C ALA A 95 -9.65 -7.85 -5.32
N ARG A 96 -10.56 -8.61 -5.89
CA ARG A 96 -10.56 -8.99 -7.30
C ARG A 96 -11.75 -8.37 -8.02
N LEU A 97 -11.46 -7.48 -8.94
CA LEU A 97 -12.42 -6.96 -9.92
C LEU A 97 -12.34 -7.82 -11.18
N ARG A 98 -13.41 -8.55 -11.47
CA ARG A 98 -13.45 -9.47 -12.60
C ARG A 98 -13.47 -8.74 -13.93
N GLY A 99 -12.60 -9.15 -14.83
CA GLY A 99 -12.65 -8.75 -16.25
C GLY A 99 -13.64 -9.59 -17.05
N ALA A 100 -13.87 -9.18 -18.27
CA ALA A 100 -14.75 -9.90 -19.21
C ALA A 100 -14.16 -11.23 -19.73
N GLY A 101 -12.89 -11.48 -19.46
CA GLY A 101 -12.13 -12.63 -19.93
C GLY A 101 -11.29 -12.35 -21.17
N GLY A 102 -10.27 -13.19 -21.39
CA GLY A 102 -9.37 -13.11 -22.54
C GLY A 102 -8.23 -12.11 -22.44
N GLY A 103 -8.15 -11.31 -21.38
CA GLY A 103 -7.04 -10.39 -21.11
C GLY A 103 -6.12 -10.89 -19.99
N ARG A 104 -4.90 -10.32 -19.93
CA ARG A 104 -3.97 -10.55 -18.85
C ARG A 104 -4.44 -9.83 -17.58
N SER A 105 -4.24 -10.47 -16.43
CA SER A 105 -4.55 -9.88 -15.13
C SER A 105 -3.48 -8.92 -14.65
N LEU A 106 -3.88 -7.94 -13.82
CA LEU A 106 -3.00 -6.93 -13.23
C LEU A 106 -3.15 -6.94 -11.71
N LEU A 107 -2.02 -7.04 -10.99
CA LEU A 107 -1.94 -6.80 -9.56
C LEU A 107 -1.54 -5.35 -9.30
N LEU A 108 -2.32 -4.66 -8.49
CA LEU A 108 -2.00 -3.37 -7.88
C LEU A 108 -1.69 -3.63 -6.41
N ASN A 109 -0.43 -3.46 -6.01
CA ASN A 109 0.01 -3.78 -4.65
C ASN A 109 0.56 -2.55 -3.94
N GLY A 110 0.34 -2.48 -2.63
CA GLY A 110 0.92 -1.47 -1.77
C GLY A 110 0.83 -1.84 -0.29
N HIS A 111 1.78 -1.32 0.52
CA HIS A 111 1.74 -1.46 1.96
C HIS A 111 1.01 -0.29 2.62
N ILE A 112 0.28 -0.58 3.70
CA ILE A 112 -0.46 0.43 4.46
C ILE A 112 0.29 0.93 5.70
N ASP A 113 1.29 0.19 6.16
CA ASP A 113 2.14 0.63 7.24
C ASP A 113 3.08 1.76 6.82
N ALA A 114 3.61 2.48 7.78
CA ALA A 114 4.51 3.59 7.57
C ALA A 114 5.56 3.62 8.69
N VAL A 115 6.75 4.15 8.43
CA VAL A 115 7.78 4.32 9.46
C VAL A 115 7.35 5.31 10.53
N SER A 116 7.99 5.26 11.70
CA SER A 116 7.72 6.17 12.81
C SER A 116 7.73 7.65 12.39
N TYR A 117 6.88 8.44 12.99
CA TYR A 117 6.86 9.88 12.85
C TYR A 117 7.55 10.62 14.02
N GLU A 118 8.11 9.87 14.96
CA GLU A 118 8.88 10.48 16.05
C GLU A 118 10.26 10.98 15.55
N PRO A 119 10.78 12.08 16.11
CA PRO A 119 10.15 12.92 17.12
C PRO A 119 9.17 13.94 16.51
N LEU A 120 8.03 14.14 17.20
CA LEU A 120 6.93 15.02 16.73
C LEU A 120 7.34 16.50 16.57
N ASP A 121 8.29 16.98 17.35
CA ASP A 121 8.75 18.37 17.33
C ASP A 121 9.48 18.76 16.04
N ARG A 122 9.84 17.78 15.19
CA ARG A 122 10.44 18.03 13.86
C ARG A 122 9.41 18.23 12.75
N TRP A 123 8.13 18.04 13.04
CA TRP A 123 7.08 18.23 12.05
C TRP A 123 6.49 19.63 12.13
N ALA A 124 6.31 20.28 10.98
CA ALA A 124 5.66 21.58 10.90
C ALA A 124 4.14 21.52 11.13
N SER A 125 3.53 20.32 10.96
CA SER A 125 2.14 20.01 11.25
C SER A 125 2.07 18.57 11.76
N HIS A 126 0.99 18.20 12.44
CA HIS A 126 0.85 16.83 12.95
C HIS A 126 0.87 15.80 11.81
N PRO A 127 1.74 14.78 11.86
CA PRO A 127 1.97 13.85 10.74
C PRO A 127 0.73 13.04 10.30
N LEU A 128 -0.26 12.85 11.20
CA LEU A 128 -1.53 12.17 10.91
C LEU A 128 -2.69 13.16 10.65
N ARG A 129 -2.39 14.45 10.50
CA ARG A 129 -3.34 15.48 10.05
C ARG A 129 -2.80 16.07 8.76
N PRO A 130 -3.05 15.40 7.62
CA PRO A 130 -2.42 15.76 6.37
C PRO A 130 -2.83 17.16 5.91
N GLU A 131 -1.88 17.91 5.38
CA GLU A 131 -2.04 19.27 4.89
C GLU A 131 -1.50 19.45 3.49
N VAL A 132 -2.23 20.19 2.66
CA VAL A 132 -1.72 20.60 1.34
C VAL A 132 -1.06 21.97 1.45
N ARG A 133 0.23 22.04 1.15
CA ARG A 133 1.02 23.28 1.13
C ARG A 133 1.85 23.36 -0.15
N GLY A 134 1.75 24.46 -0.87
CA GLY A 134 2.52 24.63 -2.11
C GLY A 134 2.26 23.53 -3.16
N GLY A 135 1.08 22.94 -3.18
CA GLY A 135 0.73 21.87 -4.11
C GLY A 135 1.24 20.48 -3.72
N GLN A 136 1.81 20.32 -2.52
CA GLN A 136 2.30 19.05 -1.98
C GLN A 136 1.47 18.63 -0.76
N LEU A 137 1.18 17.33 -0.63
CA LEU A 137 0.52 16.74 0.52
C LEU A 137 1.56 16.31 1.56
N TYR A 138 1.47 16.88 2.75
CA TYR A 138 2.33 16.58 3.89
C TYR A 138 1.62 15.69 4.89
N GLY A 139 2.26 14.61 5.30
CA GLY A 139 1.79 13.67 6.31
C GLY A 139 2.64 12.40 6.31
N ARG A 140 2.62 11.60 7.40
CA ARG A 140 3.36 10.35 7.46
C ARG A 140 2.70 9.31 6.54
N GLY A 141 3.51 8.70 5.66
CA GLY A 141 3.03 7.75 4.66
C GLY A 141 2.45 8.39 3.40
N SER A 142 2.41 9.74 3.28
CA SER A 142 1.92 10.40 2.06
C SER A 142 2.77 10.08 0.82
N CYS A 143 4.08 9.91 1.00
CA CYS A 143 5.01 9.51 -0.06
C CYS A 143 5.16 7.99 -0.09
N ASP A 144 5.37 7.37 1.05
CA ASP A 144 5.68 5.96 1.24
C ASP A 144 4.64 5.30 2.16
N MET A 145 3.62 4.51 1.61
CA MET A 145 3.25 4.62 0.19
C MET A 145 1.73 4.81 0.02
N LYS A 146 1.05 5.40 1.04
CA LYS A 146 -0.41 5.62 1.01
C LYS A 146 -0.86 6.53 -0.13
N GLY A 147 -0.02 7.50 -0.56
CA GLY A 147 -0.26 8.29 -1.76
C GLY A 147 -0.26 7.44 -3.03
N GLY A 148 0.63 6.46 -3.12
CA GLY A 148 0.66 5.48 -4.20
C GLY A 148 -0.60 4.59 -4.21
N ILE A 149 -1.04 4.12 -3.04
CA ILE A 149 -2.30 3.37 -2.87
C ILE A 149 -3.49 4.23 -3.34
N ALA A 150 -3.57 5.49 -2.89
CA ALA A 150 -4.63 6.41 -3.31
C ALA A 150 -4.65 6.60 -4.83
N GLY A 151 -3.47 6.77 -5.45
CA GLY A 151 -3.35 6.91 -6.90
C GLY A 151 -3.84 5.69 -7.67
N MET A 152 -3.48 4.49 -7.21
CA MET A 152 -3.93 3.23 -7.84
C MET A 152 -5.44 3.03 -7.67
N LEU A 153 -5.97 3.26 -6.46
CA LEU A 153 -7.39 3.10 -6.17
C LEU A 153 -8.22 4.12 -6.95
N PHE A 154 -7.83 5.38 -6.95
CA PHE A 154 -8.50 6.45 -7.69
C PHE A 154 -8.52 6.19 -9.21
N ALA A 155 -7.42 5.67 -9.76
CA ALA A 155 -7.36 5.27 -11.16
C ALA A 155 -8.36 4.14 -11.46
N LEU A 156 -8.43 3.12 -10.59
CA LEU A 156 -9.37 2.01 -10.74
C LEU A 156 -10.82 2.47 -10.64
N GLU A 157 -11.14 3.32 -9.67
CA GLU A 157 -12.46 3.95 -9.52
C GLU A 157 -12.85 4.77 -10.76
N THR A 158 -11.90 5.55 -11.29
CA THR A 158 -12.13 6.41 -12.47
C THR A 158 -12.45 5.58 -13.70
N VAL A 159 -11.66 4.55 -14.01
CA VAL A 159 -11.92 3.71 -15.18
C VAL A 159 -13.24 2.92 -15.04
N THR A 160 -13.57 2.50 -13.83
CA THR A 160 -14.84 1.83 -13.53
C THR A 160 -16.03 2.79 -13.73
N ARG A 161 -15.95 4.02 -13.20
CA ARG A 161 -16.98 5.08 -13.41
C ARG A 161 -17.19 5.41 -14.88
N LEU A 162 -16.14 5.34 -15.69
CA LEU A 162 -16.23 5.56 -17.14
C LEU A 162 -16.83 4.38 -17.92
N GLY A 163 -17.19 3.30 -17.23
CA GLY A 163 -17.76 2.09 -17.83
C GLY A 163 -16.77 1.28 -18.63
N ALA A 164 -15.46 1.37 -18.32
CA ALA A 164 -14.44 0.58 -18.99
C ALA A 164 -14.68 -0.92 -18.78
N LYS A 165 -14.71 -1.67 -19.88
CA LYS A 165 -14.78 -3.14 -19.84
C LYS A 165 -13.35 -3.67 -19.84
N LEU A 166 -12.87 -4.07 -18.64
CA LEU A 166 -11.56 -4.69 -18.51
C LEU A 166 -11.58 -6.09 -19.10
N ALA A 167 -10.61 -6.43 -19.95
CA ALA A 167 -10.50 -7.78 -20.52
C ALA A 167 -9.94 -8.78 -19.50
N GLY A 168 -8.97 -8.38 -18.68
CA GLY A 168 -8.40 -9.19 -17.61
C GLY A 168 -8.86 -8.73 -16.23
N ASP A 169 -8.67 -9.60 -15.22
CA ASP A 169 -8.95 -9.26 -13.83
C ASP A 169 -7.97 -8.19 -13.31
N VAL A 170 -8.46 -7.31 -12.43
CA VAL A 170 -7.60 -6.47 -11.60
C VAL A 170 -7.65 -6.98 -10.17
N VAL A 171 -6.49 -7.27 -9.61
CA VAL A 171 -6.31 -7.64 -8.20
C VAL A 171 -5.72 -6.44 -7.49
N PHE A 172 -6.44 -5.90 -6.51
CA PHE A 172 -5.94 -4.84 -5.62
C PHE A 172 -5.54 -5.48 -4.30
N CYS A 173 -4.29 -5.34 -3.89
CA CYS A 173 -3.78 -5.96 -2.68
C CYS A 173 -3.10 -4.92 -1.80
N THR A 174 -3.49 -4.86 -0.53
CA THR A 174 -2.79 -4.07 0.48
C THR A 174 -2.35 -4.93 1.65
N ASN A 175 -1.16 -4.67 2.13
CA ASN A 175 -0.51 -5.45 3.17
C ASN A 175 0.05 -4.56 4.27
N THR A 176 0.32 -5.18 5.42
CA THR A 176 0.97 -4.59 6.59
C THR A 176 2.40 -5.12 6.70
N ASP A 177 3.21 -4.47 7.55
CA ASP A 177 4.55 -4.94 7.95
C ASP A 177 5.57 -5.02 6.79
N GLU A 178 5.45 -4.16 5.79
CA GLU A 178 6.46 -4.04 4.74
C GLU A 178 7.71 -3.35 5.28
N GLU A 179 7.54 -2.23 5.96
CA GLU A 179 8.60 -1.36 6.51
C GLU A 179 9.46 -2.03 7.58
N SER A 180 9.02 -3.14 8.15
CA SER A 180 9.73 -3.86 9.19
C SER A 180 10.38 -5.14 8.67
N SER A 181 9.63 -5.99 7.97
CA SER A 181 10.10 -7.32 7.60
C SER A 181 9.64 -7.82 6.23
N GLY A 182 8.60 -7.22 5.64
CA GLY A 182 7.96 -7.72 4.43
C GLY A 182 7.03 -8.91 4.66
N ALA A 183 6.73 -9.23 5.92
CA ALA A 183 5.95 -10.42 6.26
C ALA A 183 4.52 -10.38 5.70
N GLY A 184 3.90 -9.20 5.62
CA GLY A 184 2.58 -9.05 5.01
C GLY A 184 2.57 -9.37 3.53
N SER A 185 3.57 -8.90 2.79
CA SER A 185 3.75 -9.25 1.37
C SER A 185 3.95 -10.76 1.19
N TYR A 186 4.75 -11.37 2.07
CA TYR A 186 4.95 -12.81 2.08
C TYR A 186 3.64 -13.57 2.36
N ALA A 187 2.82 -13.09 3.30
CA ALA A 187 1.52 -13.66 3.61
C ALA A 187 0.53 -13.57 2.43
N CYS A 188 0.51 -12.44 1.71
CA CYS A 188 -0.28 -12.26 0.49
C CYS A 188 0.13 -13.26 -0.60
N ALA A 189 1.43 -13.45 -0.81
CA ALA A 189 1.94 -14.44 -1.76
C ALA A 189 1.55 -15.88 -1.35
N GLY A 190 1.63 -16.20 -0.06
CA GLY A 190 1.22 -17.48 0.52
C GLY A 190 -0.28 -17.73 0.39
N ARG A 191 -1.12 -16.69 0.49
CA ARG A 191 -2.58 -16.72 0.26
C ARG A 191 -2.93 -17.00 -1.21
N GLY A 192 -1.96 -16.89 -2.12
CA GLY A 192 -2.16 -17.10 -3.55
C GLY A 192 -2.55 -15.83 -4.32
N VAL A 193 -2.31 -14.65 -3.76
CA VAL A 193 -2.50 -13.38 -4.48
C VAL A 193 -1.52 -13.31 -5.64
N ARG A 194 -2.03 -13.37 -6.86
CA ARG A 194 -1.23 -13.44 -8.11
C ARG A 194 -1.96 -12.80 -9.29
N ALA A 195 -1.16 -12.32 -10.24
CA ALA A 195 -1.61 -11.84 -11.55
C ALA A 195 -0.50 -12.03 -12.59
N ASP A 196 -0.82 -11.83 -13.88
CA ASP A 196 0.14 -11.94 -14.99
C ASP A 196 1.16 -10.79 -15.01
N ALA A 197 0.80 -9.63 -14.45
CA ALA A 197 1.68 -8.48 -14.26
C ALA A 197 1.35 -7.79 -12.95
N GLY A 198 2.32 -7.09 -12.36
CA GLY A 198 2.14 -6.35 -11.12
C GLY A 198 2.67 -4.93 -11.22
N ARG A 199 2.07 -4.02 -10.44
CA ARG A 199 2.55 -2.68 -10.16
C ARG A 199 2.51 -2.44 -8.65
N CYS A 200 3.66 -2.05 -8.10
CA CYS A 200 3.81 -1.48 -6.77
C CYS A 200 4.10 0.01 -6.94
N ALA A 201 3.38 0.88 -6.25
CA ALA A 201 3.47 2.33 -6.44
C ALA A 201 4.36 2.99 -5.39
N GLU A 202 5.55 2.39 -5.16
CA GLU A 202 6.59 2.91 -4.29
C GLU A 202 7.15 4.26 -4.77
N PRO A 203 7.75 5.08 -3.88
CA PRO A 203 8.25 6.42 -4.19
C PRO A 203 9.55 6.37 -5.00
N THR A 204 9.48 6.05 -6.28
CA THR A 204 10.62 5.91 -7.19
C THR A 204 10.92 7.17 -8.01
N GLY A 205 10.25 8.30 -7.73
CA GLY A 205 10.33 9.49 -8.57
C GLY A 205 9.72 9.32 -9.96
N PHE A 206 8.77 8.39 -10.10
CA PHE A 206 8.16 7.92 -11.36
C PHE A 206 9.06 7.09 -12.26
N ASP A 207 10.25 6.70 -11.79
CA ASP A 207 11.09 5.74 -12.49
C ASP A 207 10.53 4.32 -12.33
N VAL A 208 10.74 3.49 -13.35
CA VAL A 208 10.40 2.07 -13.30
C VAL A 208 11.60 1.28 -12.76
N TRP A 209 11.50 0.83 -11.52
CA TRP A 209 12.51 -0.05 -10.93
C TRP A 209 12.19 -1.50 -11.28
N VAL A 210 13.11 -2.15 -11.96
CA VAL A 210 12.96 -3.56 -12.42
C VAL A 210 13.58 -4.57 -11.46
N ALA A 211 14.31 -4.10 -10.46
CA ALA A 211 14.94 -4.92 -9.42
C ALA A 211 15.26 -4.07 -8.18
N CYS A 212 15.29 -4.69 -7.02
CA CYS A 212 15.78 -4.09 -5.79
C CYS A 212 16.91 -4.92 -5.19
N ARG A 213 17.72 -4.28 -4.34
CA ARG A 213 18.78 -4.96 -3.58
C ARG A 213 18.15 -5.59 -2.33
N GLY A 214 18.65 -6.78 -1.95
CA GLY A 214 18.36 -7.33 -0.63
C GLY A 214 19.01 -6.50 0.47
N GLY A 215 18.31 -6.35 1.60
CA GLY A 215 18.80 -5.66 2.79
C GLY A 215 18.94 -6.64 3.97
N VAL A 216 19.93 -6.39 4.83
CA VAL A 216 20.05 -7.07 6.12
C VAL A 216 20.27 -6.00 7.20
N ASN A 217 19.39 -5.97 8.20
CA ASN A 217 19.48 -5.04 9.32
C ASN A 217 19.87 -5.80 10.61
N PRO A 218 21.17 -6.02 10.88
CA PRO A 218 21.60 -6.74 12.05
C PRO A 218 21.50 -5.86 13.31
N VAL A 219 21.02 -6.46 14.41
CA VAL A 219 21.11 -5.86 15.75
C VAL A 219 22.30 -6.46 16.48
N VAL A 220 23.30 -5.64 16.78
CA VAL A 220 24.48 -6.05 17.55
C VAL A 220 24.33 -5.62 19.00
N ARG A 221 24.35 -6.59 19.92
CA ARG A 221 24.39 -6.33 21.35
C ARG A 221 25.78 -6.67 21.89
N SER A 222 26.42 -5.71 22.54
CA SER A 222 27.65 -5.94 23.31
C SER A 222 27.32 -5.95 24.79
N LEU A 223 27.61 -7.07 25.44
CA LEU A 223 27.45 -7.21 26.90
C LEU A 223 28.79 -6.93 27.55
N GLY A 224 28.82 -6.00 28.52
CA GLY A 224 30.03 -5.63 29.23
C GLY A 224 29.71 -4.77 30.44
N ARG A 225 30.76 -4.43 31.19
CA ARG A 225 30.64 -3.42 32.26
C ARG A 225 30.83 -2.05 31.64
N THR A 226 29.94 -1.12 31.98
CA THR A 226 30.11 0.28 31.64
C THR A 226 31.29 0.84 32.37
N GLY A 227 32.23 1.45 31.69
CA GLY A 227 33.40 2.09 32.25
C GLY A 227 33.83 3.27 31.38
N HIS A 228 34.44 4.26 32.02
CA HIS A 228 35.11 5.38 31.33
C HIS A 228 36.61 5.23 31.63
N ALA A 229 37.47 5.34 30.60
CA ALA A 229 38.91 5.34 30.74
C ALA A 229 39.41 6.74 31.06
#